data_d4794753c9ec10017aa31843bd96f074
#
_entry.id   d4794753c9ec10017aa31843bd96f074
#
_cell.length_a   1.000
_cell.length_b   1.000
_cell.length_c   1.000
_cell.angle_alpha   90.00
_cell.angle_beta   90.00
_cell.angle_gamma   90.00
#
_symmetry.space_group_name_H-M   'P 1'
#
loop_
_entity.id
_entity.type
_entity.pdbx_description
1 polymer ?
#
loop_
_entity_poly.entity_id
_entity_poly.type
_entity_poly.pdbx_seq_one_letter_code
_entity_poly.pdbx_strand_id
1 'polypeptide(L)' 'HVCLEVDDVYQAIIELKDSGVEVLNDIPKIGAEGFKVIFIHPKFTGGVLVELAERPA' A
#
# COMPACT_ATOMS: atom_id res chain seq x y z
N HIS A 1 -9.39 2.32 -9.40
CA HIS A 1 -8.30 2.73 -8.51
C HIS A 1 -8.90 3.19 -7.19
N VAL A 2 -8.46 2.60 -6.10
CA VAL A 2 -8.94 2.92 -4.74
C VAL A 2 -7.73 3.32 -3.91
N CYS A 3 -7.85 4.41 -3.15
CA CYS A 3 -6.81 4.86 -2.24
C CYS A 3 -7.36 4.83 -0.81
N LEU A 4 -6.67 4.11 0.08
CA LEU A 4 -7.04 3.99 1.49
C LEU A 4 -5.91 4.53 2.36
N GLU A 5 -6.26 5.31 3.36
CA GLU A 5 -5.25 5.83 4.30
C GLU A 5 -5.01 4.80 5.40
N VAL A 6 -3.73 4.59 5.75
CA VAL A 6 -3.33 3.69 6.84
C VAL A 6 -2.44 4.46 7.81
N ASP A 7 -2.36 3.97 9.06
CA ASP A 7 -1.54 4.61 10.08
C ASP A 7 -0.05 4.35 9.88
N ASP A 8 0.29 3.15 9.39
CA ASP A 8 1.69 2.74 9.24
C ASP A 8 1.81 1.84 8.02
N VAL A 9 2.37 2.38 6.94
CA VAL A 9 2.48 1.65 5.67
C VAL A 9 3.48 0.49 5.76
N TYR A 10 4.50 0.61 6.60
CA TYR A 10 5.48 -0.48 6.78
C TYR A 10 4.85 -1.66 7.49
N GLN A 11 4.03 -1.39 8.50
CA GLN A 11 3.29 -2.44 9.19
C GLN A 11 2.27 -3.09 8.26
N ALA A 12 1.63 -2.30 7.41
CA ALA A 12 0.69 -2.82 6.41
C ALA A 12 1.38 -3.79 5.45
N ILE A 13 2.60 -3.47 5.01
CA ILE A 13 3.38 -4.36 4.14
C ILE A 13 3.63 -5.69 4.84
N ILE A 14 4.04 -5.66 6.11
CA ILE A 14 4.32 -6.88 6.88
C ILE A 14 3.07 -7.75 6.98
N GLU A 15 1.94 -7.15 7.32
CA GLU A 15 0.68 -7.88 7.49
C GLU A 15 0.20 -8.47 6.16
N LEU A 16 0.35 -7.73 5.06
CA LEU A 16 -0.02 -8.23 3.74
C LEU A 16 0.85 -9.42 3.34
N LYS A 17 2.17 -9.33 3.53
CA LYS A 17 3.08 -10.42 3.21
C LYS A 17 2.78 -11.66 4.04
N ASP A 18 2.49 -11.49 5.32
CA ASP A 18 2.15 -12.61 6.20
C ASP A 18 0.86 -13.29 5.75
N SER A 19 -0.03 -12.57 5.09
CA SER A 19 -1.28 -13.12 4.55
C SER A 19 -1.13 -13.67 3.13
N GLY A 20 0.08 -13.64 2.57
CA GLY A 20 0.33 -14.14 1.22
C GLY A 20 -0.05 -13.16 0.12
N VAL A 21 -0.24 -11.90 0.45
CA VAL A 21 -0.61 -10.85 -0.52
C VAL A 21 0.65 -10.16 -1.01
N GLU A 22 0.80 -10.03 -2.32
CA GLU A 22 1.93 -9.34 -2.92
C GLU A 22 1.65 -7.85 -3.09
N VAL A 23 2.66 -7.04 -2.80
CA VAL A 23 2.62 -5.60 -3.07
C VAL A 23 3.49 -5.32 -4.30
N LEU A 24 3.15 -4.28 -5.05
CA LEU A 24 3.93 -3.91 -6.23
C LEU A 24 5.25 -3.23 -5.87
N ASN A 25 5.31 -2.60 -4.71
CA ASN A 25 6.52 -1.94 -4.25
C ASN A 25 6.72 -2.21 -2.76
N ASP A 26 7.83 -2.86 -2.41
CA ASP A 26 8.19 -3.15 -1.02
C ASP A 26 8.68 -1.91 -0.29
N ILE A 27 9.22 -0.96 -1.04
CA ILE A 27 9.71 0.30 -0.51
C ILE A 27 8.67 1.36 -0.84
N PRO A 28 8.04 1.98 0.18
CA PRO A 28 7.04 3.01 -0.07
C PRO A 28 7.58 4.16 -0.90
N LYS A 29 6.78 4.61 -1.86
CA LYS A 29 7.09 5.78 -2.66
C LYS A 29 6.54 7.01 -1.97
N ILE A 30 7.26 8.12 -2.12
CA ILE A 30 6.75 9.41 -1.63
C ILE A 30 5.86 9.98 -2.71
N GLY A 31 4.58 10.06 -2.42
CA GLY A 31 3.59 10.60 -3.33
C GLY A 31 3.28 12.06 -3.06
N ALA A 32 2.12 12.49 -3.52
CA ALA A 32 1.66 13.87 -3.34
C ALA A 32 1.62 14.23 -1.86
N GLU A 33 2.03 15.46 -1.55
CA GLU A 33 2.00 16.01 -0.19
C GLU A 33 2.79 15.20 0.83
N GLY A 34 3.76 14.40 0.37
CA GLY A 34 4.65 13.65 1.26
C GLY A 34 4.07 12.35 1.80
N PHE A 35 2.95 11.90 1.29
CA PHE A 35 2.39 10.60 1.68
C PHE A 35 3.32 9.47 1.26
N LYS A 36 3.46 8.46 2.11
CA LYS A 36 4.16 7.24 1.78
C LYS A 36 3.17 6.26 1.21
N VAL A 37 3.43 5.76 0.01
CA VAL A 37 2.44 5.01 -0.78
C VAL A 37 2.96 3.64 -1.19
N ILE A 38 2.11 2.62 -1.03
CA ILE A 38 2.34 1.30 -1.60
C ILE A 38 1.12 0.89 -2.39
N PHE A 39 1.32 -0.02 -3.36
CA PHE A 39 0.23 -0.55 -4.17
C PHE A 39 0.14 -2.06 -3.98
N ILE A 40 -1.09 -2.57 -3.85
CA ILE A 40 -1.35 -3.99 -3.76
C ILE A 40 -1.49 -4.54 -5.18
N HIS A 41 -0.90 -5.70 -5.45
CA HIS A 41 -1.00 -6.33 -6.76
C HIS A 41 -2.47 -6.62 -7.07
N PRO A 42 -2.98 -6.19 -8.25
CA PRO A 42 -4.41 -6.32 -8.58
C PRO A 42 -4.97 -7.74 -8.55
N LYS A 43 -4.12 -8.77 -8.70
CA LYS A 43 -4.61 -10.15 -8.64
C LYS A 43 -5.20 -10.51 -7.27
N PHE A 44 -4.85 -9.76 -6.22
CA PHE A 44 -5.35 -10.00 -4.86
C PHE A 44 -6.57 -9.13 -4.54
N THR A 45 -6.98 -8.27 -5.46
CA THR A 45 -8.06 -7.30 -5.23
C THR A 45 -9.13 -7.37 -6.32
N GLY A 46 -9.21 -8.49 -7.03
CA GLY A 46 -10.20 -8.65 -8.09
C GLY A 46 -9.95 -7.77 -9.31
N GLY A 47 -8.69 -7.40 -9.56
CA GLY A 47 -8.32 -6.58 -10.70
C GLY A 47 -8.35 -5.08 -10.44
N VAL A 48 -8.66 -4.66 -9.21
CA VAL A 48 -8.70 -3.25 -8.84
C VAL A 48 -7.35 -2.83 -8.27
N LEU A 49 -6.78 -1.74 -8.77
CA LEU A 49 -5.55 -1.20 -8.20
C LEU A 49 -5.88 -0.52 -6.87
N VAL A 50 -5.32 -1.04 -5.78
CA VAL A 50 -5.51 -0.49 -4.44
C VAL A 50 -4.21 0.13 -3.96
N GLU A 51 -4.31 1.37 -3.54
CA GLU A 51 -3.19 2.15 -3.00
C GLU A 51 -3.39 2.32 -1.50
N LEU A 52 -2.34 2.08 -0.72
CA LEU A 52 -2.35 2.37 0.72
C LEU A 52 -1.40 3.53 0.95
N ALA A 53 -1.88 4.54 1.66
CA ALA A 53 -1.12 5.77 1.86
C ALA A 53 -1.04 6.12 3.33
N GLU A 54 0.19 6.40 3.80
CA GLU A 54 0.42 6.87 5.16
C GLU A 54 0.68 8.37 5.12
N ARG A 55 -0.07 9.11 5.95
CA ARG A 55 0.06 10.55 6.06
C ARG A 55 1.45 10.92 6.59
N PRO A 56 2.08 11.97 6.08
CA PRO A 56 3.35 12.43 6.63
C PRO A 56 3.18 12.90 8.08
N ALA A 57 4.22 12.69 8.87
CA ALA A 57 4.22 13.05 10.29
C ALA A 57 4.21 14.57 10.50
#